data_ef2b04046eb9bc52cf4029b4b8a64298
#
_entry.id   ef2b04046eb9bc52cf4029b4b8a64298
#
_cell.length_a   1.000
_cell.length_b   1.000
_cell.length_c   1.000
_cell.angle_alpha   90.00
_cell.angle_beta   90.00
_cell.angle_gamma   90.00
#
_symmetry.space_group_name_H-M   'P 1'
#
loop_
_entity.id
_entity.type
_entity.pdbx_description
1 polymer ?
#
loop_
_entity_poly.entity_id
_entity_poly.type
_entity_poly.pdbx_seq_one_letter_code
_entity_poly.pdbx_strand_id
1 'polypeptide(L)'
;MDRAHALGLGVCLDVVYNHLGPEGNYLGEFGPYATSRHRSPWGDGMNYDGPDSAPVRAYMVQAARSWVEDFHVDALRLDAVHAIVDDSADHLVQAIVREVHEASSGRAKVIAESDLNDRKVVDPPPSGWGCDAAWADDFHHAIHALLTGERGAFYADFGDPQQLVTALEQGFVYQGERSAYRGKPHGTETAGLLPRQFVTCLQNHDQVGNRPTGERLASLVPAEALEPLATLLLLGPGLPLLFMGEEHGETRPFLYFTSHTDPDLAKAVSEGRRAEFISQAAEVPDPQAEKTFRDSRPARVGNAGLREHYRKMLAIRRQYRDRIASGWPRVRREGRAYRLERPGLTVTVNLGPEPAMRLPGWGWEVSPR
;
A
#
# COMPACT_ATOMS: atom_id res chain seq x y z
N MET A 1 -9.09 -19.60 6.75
CA MET A 1 -8.20 -19.47 7.92
C MET A 1 -7.39 -20.74 8.18
N ASP A 2 -8.02 -21.85 8.54
CA ASP A 2 -7.35 -23.08 8.99
C ASP A 2 -6.17 -23.55 8.11
N ARG A 3 -6.35 -23.50 6.79
CA ARG A 3 -5.28 -23.92 5.87
C ARG A 3 -4.07 -22.98 5.91
N ALA A 4 -4.29 -21.68 6.04
CA ALA A 4 -3.20 -20.70 6.17
C ALA A 4 -2.44 -20.93 7.50
N HIS A 5 -3.18 -21.03 8.59
CA HIS A 5 -2.60 -21.28 9.92
C HIS A 5 -1.85 -22.61 9.99
N ALA A 6 -2.37 -23.68 9.39
CA ALA A 6 -1.69 -24.96 9.30
C ALA A 6 -0.36 -24.91 8.52
N LEU A 7 -0.18 -23.89 7.68
CA LEU A 7 1.07 -23.61 6.96
C LEU A 7 1.95 -22.56 7.68
N GLY A 8 1.54 -22.09 8.86
CA GLY A 8 2.25 -21.06 9.61
C GLY A 8 2.14 -19.66 8.99
N LEU A 9 1.08 -19.42 8.21
CA LEU A 9 0.77 -18.14 7.59
C LEU A 9 -0.33 -17.43 8.36
N GLY A 10 -0.13 -16.14 8.69
CA GLY A 10 -1.20 -15.26 9.15
C GLY A 10 -2.06 -14.79 7.98
N VAL A 11 -3.27 -14.35 8.28
CA VAL A 11 -4.22 -13.78 7.32
C VAL A 11 -4.51 -12.33 7.69
N CYS A 12 -4.23 -11.43 6.75
CA CYS A 12 -4.65 -10.03 6.85
C CYS A 12 -5.90 -9.84 5.98
N LEU A 13 -7.01 -9.46 6.61
CA LEU A 13 -8.24 -9.14 5.89
C LEU A 13 -8.27 -7.66 5.54
N ASP A 14 -8.57 -7.37 4.28
CA ASP A 14 -8.79 -6.02 3.81
C ASP A 14 -10.26 -5.63 4.00
N VAL A 15 -10.52 -4.55 4.76
CA VAL A 15 -11.86 -4.11 5.13
C VAL A 15 -12.10 -2.66 4.74
N VAL A 16 -13.30 -2.41 4.19
CA VAL A 16 -13.71 -1.10 3.69
C VAL A 16 -14.75 -0.51 4.64
N TYR A 17 -14.36 0.49 5.42
CA TYR A 17 -15.25 1.21 6.34
C TYR A 17 -15.41 2.70 5.99
N ASN A 18 -14.78 3.14 4.92
CA ASN A 18 -14.81 4.54 4.49
C ASN A 18 -16.00 4.87 3.56
N HIS A 19 -16.55 3.87 2.87
CA HIS A 19 -17.71 4.03 1.98
C HIS A 19 -18.49 2.72 1.83
N LEU A 20 -19.64 2.80 1.18
CA LEU A 20 -20.47 1.65 0.83
C LEU A 20 -20.63 1.56 -0.68
N GLY A 21 -20.67 0.35 -1.21
CA GLY A 21 -20.97 0.10 -2.62
C GLY A 21 -22.42 0.46 -2.96
N PRO A 22 -22.70 0.81 -4.22
CA PRO A 22 -24.06 1.19 -4.64
C PRO A 22 -24.97 -0.01 -4.87
N GLU A 23 -24.45 -1.17 -5.28
CA GLU A 23 -25.24 -2.34 -5.67
C GLU A 23 -25.36 -3.33 -4.50
N GLY A 24 -26.57 -3.80 -4.24
CA GLY A 24 -26.86 -4.73 -3.14
C GLY A 24 -26.78 -4.14 -1.75
N ASN A 25 -26.62 -2.83 -1.62
CA ASN A 25 -26.54 -2.12 -0.35
C ASN A 25 -27.92 -1.58 0.05
N TYR A 26 -28.48 -2.14 1.11
CA TYR A 26 -29.75 -1.73 1.70
C TYR A 26 -29.60 -1.16 3.11
N LEU A 27 -28.41 -0.83 3.55
CA LEU A 27 -28.16 -0.35 4.92
C LEU A 27 -28.93 0.95 5.22
N GLY A 28 -29.13 1.81 4.20
CA GLY A 28 -29.93 3.02 4.33
C GLY A 28 -31.40 2.78 4.72
N GLU A 29 -31.95 1.58 4.48
CA GLU A 29 -33.30 1.20 4.93
C GLU A 29 -33.37 0.87 6.42
N PHE A 30 -32.23 0.59 7.05
CA PHE A 30 -32.15 0.16 8.44
C PHE A 30 -31.67 1.25 9.40
N GLY A 31 -31.06 2.33 8.88
CA GLY A 31 -30.58 3.42 9.72
C GLY A 31 -29.76 4.46 8.96
N PRO A 32 -29.31 5.52 9.64
CA PRO A 32 -28.59 6.63 9.04
C PRO A 32 -27.10 6.29 8.83
N TYR A 33 -26.80 5.30 7.98
CA TYR A 33 -25.42 4.86 7.72
C TYR A 33 -24.61 5.89 6.90
N ALA A 34 -25.29 6.70 6.08
CA ALA A 34 -24.66 7.77 5.30
C ALA A 34 -25.06 9.15 5.81
N THR A 35 -24.21 10.15 5.56
CA THR A 35 -24.47 11.55 5.94
C THR A 35 -23.98 12.51 4.85
N SER A 36 -24.80 13.53 4.55
CA SER A 36 -24.41 14.63 3.67
C SER A 36 -23.52 15.67 4.33
N ARG A 37 -23.25 15.57 5.65
CA ARG A 37 -22.31 16.45 6.36
C ARG A 37 -20.89 16.29 5.84
N HIS A 38 -20.53 15.10 5.43
CA HIS A 38 -19.22 14.76 4.89
C HIS A 38 -19.37 14.23 3.46
N ARG A 39 -18.41 14.56 2.62
CA ARG A 39 -18.33 14.07 1.24
C ARG A 39 -17.05 13.31 1.05
N SER A 40 -17.14 12.20 0.35
CA SER A 40 -16.01 11.38 -0.08
C SER A 40 -15.95 11.33 -1.61
N PRO A 41 -14.86 10.84 -2.22
CA PRO A 41 -14.81 10.59 -3.66
C PRO A 41 -15.92 9.65 -4.16
N TRP A 42 -16.49 8.84 -3.28
CA TRP A 42 -17.57 7.88 -3.59
C TRP A 42 -18.98 8.38 -3.26
N GLY A 43 -19.14 9.63 -2.86
CA GLY A 43 -20.44 10.24 -2.54
C GLY A 43 -20.58 10.72 -1.10
N ASP A 44 -21.77 10.55 -0.51
CA ASP A 44 -22.03 10.88 0.88
C ASP A 44 -21.12 10.08 1.81
N GLY A 45 -20.57 10.73 2.84
CA GLY A 45 -19.71 10.08 3.82
C GLY A 45 -20.48 9.13 4.74
N MET A 46 -19.74 8.27 5.43
CA MET A 46 -20.29 7.44 6.49
C MET A 46 -20.65 8.28 7.71
N ASN A 47 -21.77 7.97 8.36
CA ASN A 47 -22.25 8.71 9.53
C ASN A 47 -21.59 8.23 10.82
N TYR A 48 -20.39 8.73 11.11
CA TYR A 48 -19.65 8.35 12.31
C TYR A 48 -19.71 9.39 13.44
N ASP A 49 -20.17 10.61 13.17
CA ASP A 49 -20.16 11.73 14.12
C ASP A 49 -21.45 12.57 14.12
N GLY A 50 -22.41 12.21 13.27
CA GLY A 50 -23.69 12.92 13.18
C GLY A 50 -24.76 12.41 14.14
N PRO A 51 -26.00 12.94 14.05
CA PRO A 51 -27.13 12.40 14.77
C PRO A 51 -27.31 10.90 14.52
N ASP A 52 -27.63 10.16 15.57
CA ASP A 52 -27.85 8.70 15.56
C ASP A 52 -26.67 7.88 15.01
N SER A 53 -25.43 8.40 15.04
CA SER A 53 -24.22 7.72 14.60
C SER A 53 -23.77 6.59 15.53
N ALA A 54 -24.17 6.59 16.81
CA ALA A 54 -23.70 5.60 17.77
C ALA A 54 -23.96 4.14 17.37
N PRO A 55 -25.13 3.73 16.86
CA PRO A 55 -25.35 2.38 16.35
C PRO A 55 -24.52 2.07 15.10
N VAL A 56 -24.30 3.06 14.21
CA VAL A 56 -23.48 2.90 13.00
C VAL A 56 -22.02 2.62 13.37
N ARG A 57 -21.47 3.40 14.32
CA ARG A 57 -20.14 3.17 14.87
C ARG A 57 -20.02 1.79 15.50
N ALA A 58 -20.99 1.45 16.39
CA ALA A 58 -21.01 0.15 17.07
C ALA A 58 -21.01 -1.02 16.09
N TYR A 59 -21.77 -0.93 14.99
CA TYR A 59 -21.80 -1.93 13.94
C TYR A 59 -20.43 -2.15 13.30
N MET A 60 -19.72 -1.09 12.92
CA MET A 60 -18.38 -1.19 12.29
C MET A 60 -17.32 -1.69 13.26
N VAL A 61 -17.33 -1.20 14.50
CA VAL A 61 -16.39 -1.65 15.56
C VAL A 61 -16.62 -3.12 15.89
N GLN A 62 -17.90 -3.54 16.02
CA GLN A 62 -18.22 -4.94 16.28
C GLN A 62 -17.87 -5.84 15.08
N ALA A 63 -18.06 -5.39 13.84
CA ALA A 63 -17.63 -6.13 12.66
C ALA A 63 -16.11 -6.38 12.68
N ALA A 64 -15.31 -5.35 13.02
CA ALA A 64 -13.86 -5.50 13.14
C ALA A 64 -13.47 -6.49 14.26
N ARG A 65 -14.17 -6.44 15.40
CA ARG A 65 -14.00 -7.39 16.51
C ARG A 65 -14.29 -8.83 16.07
N SER A 66 -15.45 -9.05 15.40
CA SER A 66 -15.88 -10.39 14.97
C SER A 66 -14.88 -11.03 14.01
N TRP A 67 -14.29 -10.25 13.10
CA TRP A 67 -13.24 -10.78 12.21
C TRP A 67 -12.09 -11.43 12.98
N VAL A 68 -11.69 -10.83 14.09
CA VAL A 68 -10.57 -11.31 14.90
C VAL A 68 -11.01 -12.40 15.88
N GLU A 69 -12.13 -12.20 16.59
CA GLU A 69 -12.58 -13.09 17.66
C GLU A 69 -13.24 -14.37 17.13
N ASP A 70 -14.16 -14.22 16.15
CA ASP A 70 -14.95 -15.34 15.63
C ASP A 70 -14.28 -16.02 14.44
N PHE A 71 -13.66 -15.23 13.56
CA PHE A 71 -13.05 -15.73 12.32
C PHE A 71 -11.53 -15.91 12.39
N HIS A 72 -10.90 -15.51 13.52
CA HIS A 72 -9.48 -15.69 13.79
C HIS A 72 -8.55 -15.06 12.74
N VAL A 73 -8.93 -13.87 12.25
CA VAL A 73 -8.08 -13.06 11.36
C VAL A 73 -6.91 -12.50 12.17
N ASP A 74 -5.68 -12.56 11.63
CA ASP A 74 -4.46 -12.14 12.32
C ASP A 74 -4.18 -10.64 12.17
N ALA A 75 -4.72 -10.02 11.13
CA ALA A 75 -4.61 -8.58 10.92
C ALA A 75 -5.79 -8.05 10.10
N LEU A 76 -6.13 -6.78 10.32
CA LEU A 76 -7.01 -6.00 9.44
C LEU A 76 -6.18 -4.94 8.71
N ARG A 77 -6.37 -4.80 7.41
CA ARG A 77 -5.98 -3.61 6.67
C ARG A 77 -7.22 -2.75 6.50
N LEU A 78 -7.18 -1.53 7.01
CA LEU A 78 -8.26 -0.55 6.87
C LEU A 78 -8.04 0.27 5.60
N ASP A 79 -8.96 0.13 4.65
CA ASP A 79 -8.97 0.84 3.38
C ASP A 79 -9.19 2.35 3.59
N ALA A 80 -8.42 3.17 2.89
CA ALA A 80 -8.56 4.62 2.77
C ALA A 80 -8.99 5.33 4.07
N VAL A 81 -8.25 5.14 5.16
CA VAL A 81 -8.61 5.74 6.47
C VAL A 81 -8.67 7.27 6.41
N HIS A 82 -8.00 7.89 5.46
CA HIS A 82 -8.06 9.33 5.21
C HIS A 82 -9.43 9.81 4.70
N ALA A 83 -10.26 8.90 4.19
CA ALA A 83 -11.63 9.18 3.77
C ALA A 83 -12.66 8.87 4.88
N ILE A 84 -12.24 8.34 6.02
CA ILE A 84 -13.07 8.21 7.22
C ILE A 84 -13.07 9.56 7.93
N VAL A 85 -14.09 10.37 7.66
CA VAL A 85 -14.27 11.67 8.32
C VAL A 85 -15.08 11.47 9.58
N ASP A 86 -14.48 11.81 10.73
CA ASP A 86 -15.07 11.61 12.05
C ASP A 86 -14.51 12.67 13.00
N ASP A 87 -15.33 13.67 13.33
CA ASP A 87 -14.97 14.79 14.19
C ASP A 87 -15.19 14.46 15.70
N SER A 88 -15.53 13.21 16.04
CA SER A 88 -15.69 12.80 17.43
C SER A 88 -14.34 12.70 18.15
N ALA A 89 -14.35 12.87 19.47
CA ALA A 89 -13.14 12.79 20.31
C ALA A 89 -12.48 11.40 20.29
N ASP A 90 -13.27 10.33 20.09
CA ASP A 90 -12.81 8.95 19.91
C ASP A 90 -13.00 8.58 18.42
N HIS A 91 -12.04 8.91 17.59
CA HIS A 91 -12.11 8.66 16.14
C HIS A 91 -12.38 7.17 15.86
N LEU A 92 -13.22 6.85 14.85
CA LEU A 92 -13.61 5.47 14.53
C LEU A 92 -12.40 4.54 14.36
N VAL A 93 -11.36 4.98 13.68
CA VAL A 93 -10.14 4.17 13.50
C VAL A 93 -9.50 3.83 14.84
N GLN A 94 -9.43 4.79 15.77
CA GLN A 94 -8.93 4.56 17.14
C GLN A 94 -9.80 3.55 17.90
N ALA A 95 -11.12 3.66 17.77
CA ALA A 95 -12.07 2.74 18.40
C ALA A 95 -11.90 1.31 17.85
N ILE A 96 -11.73 1.15 16.53
CA ILE A 96 -11.46 -0.14 15.88
C ILE A 96 -10.14 -0.73 16.37
N VAL A 97 -9.05 0.05 16.38
CA VAL A 97 -7.73 -0.40 16.86
C VAL A 97 -7.82 -0.93 18.29
N ARG A 98 -8.44 -0.16 19.19
CA ARG A 98 -8.64 -0.55 20.59
C ARG A 98 -9.38 -1.89 20.69
N GLU A 99 -10.50 -2.02 19.98
CA GLU A 99 -11.35 -3.21 20.06
C GLU A 99 -10.65 -4.46 19.48
N VAL A 100 -9.94 -4.33 18.36
CA VAL A 100 -9.15 -5.42 17.75
C VAL A 100 -8.04 -5.88 18.71
N HIS A 101 -7.33 -4.94 19.32
CA HIS A 101 -6.28 -5.28 20.30
C HIS A 101 -6.85 -5.93 21.54
N GLU A 102 -7.98 -5.47 22.07
CA GLU A 102 -8.65 -6.08 23.23
C GLU A 102 -9.13 -7.51 22.90
N ALA A 103 -9.84 -7.70 21.79
CA ALA A 103 -10.35 -9.00 21.35
C ALA A 103 -9.26 -10.05 21.15
N SER A 104 -8.06 -9.62 20.72
CA SER A 104 -6.94 -10.52 20.44
C SER A 104 -5.87 -10.55 21.53
N SER A 105 -6.01 -9.81 22.62
CA SER A 105 -4.94 -9.56 23.62
C SER A 105 -3.66 -9.03 22.95
N GLY A 106 -3.81 -8.12 21.98
CA GLY A 106 -2.73 -7.44 21.26
C GLY A 106 -2.04 -8.29 20.17
N ARG A 107 -2.52 -9.49 19.89
CA ARG A 107 -1.93 -10.36 18.86
C ARG A 107 -2.28 -9.91 17.44
N ALA A 108 -3.57 -9.65 17.18
CA ALA A 108 -4.01 -9.15 15.88
C ALA A 108 -3.49 -7.74 15.64
N LYS A 109 -3.23 -7.40 14.38
CA LYS A 109 -2.66 -6.13 13.97
C LYS A 109 -3.65 -5.32 13.15
N VAL A 110 -3.56 -4.00 13.25
CA VAL A 110 -4.32 -3.06 12.42
C VAL A 110 -3.35 -2.27 11.58
N ILE A 111 -3.49 -2.38 10.26
CA ILE A 111 -2.67 -1.71 9.26
C ILE A 111 -3.57 -0.72 8.53
N ALA A 112 -3.18 0.54 8.46
CA ALA A 112 -3.95 1.55 7.76
C ALA A 112 -3.41 1.81 6.35
N GLU A 113 -4.29 1.94 5.39
CA GLU A 113 -3.97 2.63 4.16
C GLU A 113 -4.32 4.12 4.31
N SER A 114 -3.33 4.98 4.07
CA SER A 114 -3.49 6.42 4.20
C SER A 114 -2.58 7.16 3.24
N ASP A 115 -3.13 8.12 2.52
CA ASP A 115 -2.35 9.02 1.66
C ASP A 115 -1.91 10.30 2.37
N LEU A 116 -2.11 10.38 3.69
CA LEU A 116 -1.84 11.60 4.47
C LEU A 116 -0.36 11.78 4.80
N ASN A 117 0.46 10.73 4.81
CA ASN A 117 1.80 10.73 5.38
C ASN A 117 1.81 11.30 6.82
N ASP A 118 0.77 11.02 7.60
CA ASP A 118 0.57 11.60 8.91
C ASP A 118 0.84 10.58 10.01
N ARG A 119 1.78 10.91 10.90
CA ARG A 119 2.15 10.06 12.04
C ARG A 119 0.99 9.76 12.98
N LYS A 120 -0.07 10.63 13.01
CA LYS A 120 -1.26 10.39 13.83
C LYS A 120 -1.89 9.02 13.57
N VAL A 121 -1.71 8.45 12.38
CA VAL A 121 -2.23 7.12 12.03
C VAL A 121 -1.64 6.05 12.93
N VAL A 122 -0.34 6.14 13.25
CA VAL A 122 0.42 5.13 14.02
C VAL A 122 0.79 5.57 15.42
N ASP A 123 0.73 6.86 15.75
CA ASP A 123 0.97 7.34 17.11
C ASP A 123 -0.10 6.78 18.07
N PRO A 124 0.27 6.42 19.29
CA PRO A 124 -0.70 5.93 20.27
C PRO A 124 -1.64 7.06 20.74
N PRO A 125 -2.85 6.72 21.20
CA PRO A 125 -3.73 7.69 21.86
C PRO A 125 -3.03 8.39 23.05
N PRO A 126 -3.34 9.66 23.33
CA PRO A 126 -4.36 10.50 22.68
C PRO A 126 -3.83 11.25 21.45
N SER A 127 -2.56 11.12 21.06
CA SER A 127 -1.93 11.87 19.97
C SER A 127 -2.27 11.30 18.58
N GLY A 128 -2.68 10.04 18.51
CA GLY A 128 -3.00 9.36 17.25
C GLY A 128 -4.00 8.23 17.41
N TRP A 129 -4.17 7.48 16.33
CA TRP A 129 -5.16 6.40 16.26
C TRP A 129 -4.65 5.03 16.72
N GLY A 130 -3.32 4.87 16.84
CA GLY A 130 -2.69 3.68 17.37
C GLY A 130 -2.62 2.49 16.42
N CYS A 131 -2.73 2.67 15.08
CA CYS A 131 -2.51 1.59 14.14
C CYS A 131 -1.09 1.02 14.28
N ASP A 132 -0.94 -0.30 14.09
CA ASP A 132 0.37 -0.97 14.19
C ASP A 132 1.31 -0.56 13.05
N ALA A 133 0.75 -0.27 11.85
CA ALA A 133 1.49 0.23 10.71
C ALA A 133 0.58 1.01 9.75
N ALA A 134 1.21 1.80 8.87
CA ALA A 134 0.56 2.49 7.75
C ALA A 134 1.27 2.17 6.43
N TRP A 135 0.54 2.18 5.33
CA TRP A 135 1.15 2.12 4.01
C TRP A 135 1.94 3.40 3.74
N ALA A 136 3.11 3.23 3.14
CA ALA A 136 4.05 4.31 2.81
C ALA A 136 4.32 4.31 1.30
N ASP A 137 3.37 4.86 0.55
CA ASP A 137 3.39 4.86 -0.92
C ASP A 137 4.54 5.69 -1.50
N ASP A 138 5.11 6.62 -0.72
CA ASP A 138 6.26 7.42 -1.14
C ASP A 138 7.46 6.58 -1.59
N PHE A 139 7.65 5.39 -0.99
CA PHE A 139 8.69 4.45 -1.43
C PHE A 139 8.41 3.95 -2.86
N HIS A 140 7.18 3.56 -3.15
CA HIS A 140 6.76 3.20 -4.50
C HIS A 140 6.91 4.38 -5.46
N HIS A 141 6.36 5.55 -5.09
CA HIS A 141 6.38 6.74 -5.94
C HIS A 141 7.81 7.15 -6.31
N ALA A 142 8.73 7.16 -5.34
CA ALA A 142 10.13 7.50 -5.58
C ALA A 142 10.82 6.52 -6.54
N ILE A 143 10.63 5.22 -6.35
CA ILE A 143 11.20 4.17 -7.23
C ILE A 143 10.58 4.24 -8.62
N HIS A 144 9.25 4.27 -8.70
CA HIS A 144 8.52 4.27 -9.97
C HIS A 144 8.92 5.47 -10.83
N ALA A 145 8.83 6.68 -10.26
CA ALA A 145 9.21 7.91 -10.97
C ALA A 145 10.69 7.94 -11.36
N LEU A 146 11.57 7.36 -10.55
CA LEU A 146 13.00 7.26 -10.86
C LEU A 146 13.28 6.35 -12.05
N LEU A 147 12.59 5.21 -12.15
CA LEU A 147 12.87 4.18 -13.15
C LEU A 147 12.12 4.41 -14.46
N THR A 148 10.85 4.79 -14.40
CA THR A 148 10.00 4.98 -15.58
C THR A 148 10.10 6.37 -16.18
N GLY A 149 10.48 7.36 -15.39
CA GLY A 149 10.44 8.77 -15.80
C GLY A 149 9.03 9.37 -15.77
N GLU A 150 8.01 8.66 -15.34
CA GLU A 150 6.64 9.16 -15.23
C GLU A 150 6.54 10.32 -14.24
N ARG A 151 5.73 11.34 -14.61
CA ARG A 151 5.53 12.58 -13.82
C ARG A 151 4.06 13.03 -13.83
N GLY A 152 3.12 12.14 -14.12
CA GLY A 152 1.69 12.42 -14.08
C GLY A 152 1.10 12.24 -12.68
N ALA A 153 0.01 12.92 -12.36
CA ALA A 153 -0.71 12.81 -11.10
C ALA A 153 0.24 12.90 -9.88
N PHE A 154 0.13 12.02 -8.91
CA PHE A 154 0.99 12.01 -7.72
C PHE A 154 2.48 11.81 -8.01
N TYR A 155 2.87 11.23 -9.16
CA TYR A 155 4.29 11.12 -9.56
C TYR A 155 4.92 12.49 -9.93
N ALA A 156 4.11 13.55 -10.09
CA ALA A 156 4.62 14.90 -10.36
C ALA A 156 5.55 15.42 -9.26
N ASP A 157 5.36 14.96 -8.04
CA ASP A 157 6.15 15.33 -6.87
C ASP A 157 7.45 14.50 -6.73
N PHE A 158 7.65 13.48 -7.57
CA PHE A 158 8.74 12.52 -7.43
C PHE A 158 9.69 12.52 -8.63
N GLY A 159 10.88 11.94 -8.44
CA GLY A 159 11.89 11.76 -9.50
C GLY A 159 13.27 12.25 -9.13
N ASP A 160 13.44 12.94 -8.00
CA ASP A 160 14.76 13.18 -7.42
C ASP A 160 15.26 11.88 -6.74
N PRO A 161 16.42 11.35 -7.16
CA PRO A 161 17.01 10.17 -6.50
C PRO A 161 17.23 10.32 -4.99
N GLN A 162 17.26 11.55 -4.46
CA GLN A 162 17.38 11.80 -3.02
C GLN A 162 16.10 11.45 -2.27
N GLN A 163 14.93 11.49 -2.92
CA GLN A 163 13.66 11.10 -2.32
C GLN A 163 13.66 9.63 -1.90
N LEU A 164 14.29 8.75 -2.69
CA LEU A 164 14.44 7.35 -2.29
C LEU A 164 15.34 7.19 -1.06
N VAL A 165 16.38 8.02 -0.90
CA VAL A 165 17.19 8.05 0.35
C VAL A 165 16.28 8.41 1.53
N THR A 166 15.49 9.47 1.40
CA THR A 166 14.56 9.91 2.46
C THR A 166 13.56 8.81 2.81
N ALA A 167 12.93 8.17 1.82
CA ALA A 167 11.99 7.05 2.06
C ALA A 167 12.67 5.88 2.81
N LEU A 168 13.94 5.58 2.48
CA LEU A 168 14.70 4.51 3.10
C LEU A 168 15.22 4.85 4.52
N GLU A 169 15.43 6.11 4.84
CA GLU A 169 15.92 6.54 6.15
C GLU A 169 14.80 6.98 7.11
N GLN A 170 13.62 7.34 6.58
CA GLN A 170 12.59 8.01 7.36
C GLN A 170 11.15 7.51 7.10
N GLY A 171 10.93 6.71 6.04
CA GLY A 171 9.60 6.21 5.67
C GLY A 171 8.85 7.12 4.71
N PHE A 172 8.43 8.30 5.14
CA PHE A 172 7.79 9.29 4.27
C PHE A 172 8.81 10.24 3.65
N VAL A 173 8.59 10.59 2.39
CA VAL A 173 9.37 11.62 1.68
C VAL A 173 8.87 13.01 2.05
N TYR A 174 7.55 13.18 2.08
CA TYR A 174 6.90 14.42 2.47
C TYR A 174 6.59 14.41 3.97
N GLN A 175 7.17 15.37 4.70
CA GLN A 175 7.05 15.49 6.17
C GLN A 175 6.68 16.91 6.60
N GLY A 176 5.89 17.61 5.79
CA GLY A 176 5.47 19.01 5.98
C GLY A 176 5.86 19.91 4.82
N GLU A 177 6.67 19.43 3.90
CA GLU A 177 7.05 20.16 2.69
C GLU A 177 5.84 20.35 1.77
N ARG A 178 5.92 21.39 0.92
CA ARG A 178 4.86 21.65 -0.06
C ARG A 178 4.89 20.63 -1.19
N SER A 179 3.82 19.86 -1.33
CA SER A 179 3.56 19.03 -2.51
C SER A 179 3.08 19.93 -3.65
N ALA A 180 3.71 19.81 -4.82
CA ALA A 180 3.28 20.53 -6.03
C ALA A 180 1.95 19.97 -6.55
N TYR A 181 1.82 18.65 -6.54
CA TYR A 181 0.60 17.94 -6.94
C TYR A 181 -0.61 18.34 -6.07
N ARG A 182 -0.42 18.35 -4.74
CA ARG A 182 -1.49 18.69 -3.78
C ARG A 182 -1.71 20.18 -3.61
N GLY A 183 -0.77 21.02 -4.04
CA GLY A 183 -0.83 22.47 -3.90
C GLY A 183 -0.72 22.99 -2.46
N LYS A 184 -0.39 22.15 -1.48
CA LYS A 184 -0.33 22.46 -0.04
C LYS A 184 0.79 21.66 0.66
N PRO A 185 1.17 22.01 1.91
CA PRO A 185 2.01 21.16 2.74
C PRO A 185 1.42 19.78 2.90
N HIS A 186 2.28 18.75 2.93
CA HIS A 186 1.88 17.35 2.98
C HIS A 186 2.76 16.56 3.96
N GLY A 187 2.13 15.69 4.72
CA GLY A 187 2.80 14.84 5.69
C GLY A 187 3.17 15.51 7.01
N THR A 188 3.74 14.72 7.90
CA THR A 188 4.25 15.12 9.20
C THR A 188 5.58 14.43 9.49
N GLU A 189 6.39 15.01 10.38
CA GLU A 189 7.68 14.43 10.78
C GLU A 189 7.53 13.00 11.29
N THR A 190 8.47 12.13 10.90
CA THR A 190 8.50 10.72 11.31
C THR A 190 9.47 10.44 12.44
N ALA A 191 10.08 11.48 13.03
CA ALA A 191 11.04 11.32 14.12
C ALA A 191 10.48 10.48 15.27
N GLY A 192 11.21 9.42 15.66
CA GLY A 192 10.81 8.47 16.70
C GLY A 192 9.95 7.30 16.22
N LEU A 193 9.43 7.32 15.01
CA LEU A 193 8.75 6.17 14.42
C LEU A 193 9.76 5.10 13.99
N LEU A 194 9.34 3.85 14.02
CA LEU A 194 10.19 2.70 13.70
C LEU A 194 9.85 2.13 12.32
N PRO A 195 10.81 1.54 11.60
CA PRO A 195 10.58 0.98 10.27
C PRO A 195 9.41 0.01 10.19
N ARG A 196 9.16 -0.78 11.23
CA ARG A 196 8.03 -1.73 11.28
C ARG A 196 6.63 -1.08 11.25
N GLN A 197 6.55 0.24 11.40
CA GLN A 197 5.30 0.99 11.30
C GLN A 197 4.99 1.43 9.88
N PHE A 198 5.83 1.09 8.90
CA PHE A 198 5.68 1.46 7.50
C PHE A 198 5.58 0.21 6.63
N VAL A 199 4.50 0.07 5.87
CA VAL A 199 4.37 -0.95 4.82
C VAL A 199 4.83 -0.35 3.51
N THR A 200 5.78 -1.00 2.83
CA THR A 200 6.34 -0.53 1.56
C THR A 200 6.14 -1.56 0.47
N CYS A 201 5.93 -1.12 -0.77
CA CYS A 201 5.77 -1.98 -1.94
C CYS A 201 6.50 -1.41 -3.16
N LEU A 202 6.82 -2.25 -4.11
CA LEU A 202 7.24 -1.81 -5.45
C LEU A 202 6.02 -1.47 -6.31
N GLN A 203 4.92 -2.11 -6.06
CA GLN A 203 3.61 -1.93 -6.69
C GLN A 203 2.54 -2.61 -5.84
N ASN A 204 1.29 -2.19 -6.01
CA ASN A 204 0.13 -2.87 -5.44
C ASN A 204 -1.04 -2.83 -6.43
N HIS A 205 -2.23 -3.30 -6.01
CA HIS A 205 -3.42 -3.36 -6.84
C HIS A 205 -3.89 -1.97 -7.30
N ASP A 206 -3.72 -0.93 -6.48
CA ASP A 206 -4.14 0.43 -6.81
C ASP A 206 -3.24 1.05 -7.88
N GLN A 207 -1.91 1.03 -7.67
CA GLN A 207 -1.00 1.63 -8.64
C GLN A 207 -1.02 0.91 -9.98
N VAL A 208 -1.25 -0.41 -10.00
CA VAL A 208 -1.36 -1.18 -11.25
C VAL A 208 -2.76 -1.07 -11.83
N GLY A 209 -3.82 -1.30 -11.02
CA GLY A 209 -5.21 -1.33 -11.48
C GLY A 209 -5.76 0.02 -11.91
N ASN A 210 -5.20 1.11 -11.39
CA ASN A 210 -5.57 2.48 -11.80
C ASN A 210 -4.83 2.97 -13.06
N ARG A 211 -3.90 2.20 -13.63
CA ARG A 211 -3.30 2.51 -14.94
C ARG A 211 -4.31 2.23 -16.05
N PRO A 212 -4.25 2.96 -17.19
CA PRO A 212 -5.19 2.76 -18.31
C PRO A 212 -5.24 1.32 -18.81
N THR A 213 -4.08 0.67 -18.90
CA THR A 213 -3.90 -0.68 -19.44
C THR A 213 -3.29 -1.65 -18.41
N GLY A 214 -3.27 -1.28 -17.13
CA GLY A 214 -2.93 -2.17 -16.01
C GLY A 214 -1.52 -2.73 -16.03
N GLU A 215 -0.53 -1.97 -16.54
CA GLU A 215 0.84 -2.44 -16.68
C GLU A 215 1.52 -2.62 -15.32
N ARG A 216 2.12 -3.79 -15.14
CA ARG A 216 2.93 -4.11 -13.98
C ARG A 216 4.35 -3.57 -14.12
N LEU A 217 5.03 -3.36 -13.01
CA LEU A 217 6.40 -2.84 -12.98
C LEU A 217 7.34 -3.66 -13.88
N ALA A 218 7.20 -4.99 -13.91
CA ALA A 218 8.00 -5.87 -14.75
C ALA A 218 7.86 -5.62 -16.27
N SER A 219 6.80 -4.92 -16.71
CA SER A 219 6.62 -4.49 -18.10
C SER A 219 7.16 -3.09 -18.36
N LEU A 220 7.46 -2.32 -17.31
CA LEU A 220 7.86 -0.91 -17.41
C LEU A 220 9.35 -0.70 -17.21
N VAL A 221 10.07 -1.69 -16.66
CA VAL A 221 11.50 -1.62 -16.37
C VAL A 221 12.25 -2.76 -17.08
N PRO A 222 13.57 -2.63 -17.31
CA PRO A 222 14.39 -3.73 -17.79
C PRO A 222 14.35 -4.94 -16.84
N ALA A 223 14.39 -6.15 -17.39
CA ALA A 223 14.32 -7.38 -16.60
C ALA A 223 15.45 -7.47 -15.55
N GLU A 224 16.62 -6.92 -15.87
CA GLU A 224 17.79 -6.85 -14.98
C GLU A 224 17.55 -5.99 -13.74
N ALA A 225 16.58 -5.07 -13.79
CA ALA A 225 16.21 -4.22 -12.64
C ALA A 225 15.46 -4.99 -11.55
N LEU A 226 14.83 -6.12 -11.87
CA LEU A 226 13.91 -6.81 -10.97
C LEU A 226 14.62 -7.39 -9.73
N GLU A 227 15.81 -7.94 -9.87
CA GLU A 227 16.56 -8.49 -8.73
C GLU A 227 17.04 -7.41 -7.75
N PRO A 228 17.69 -6.29 -8.18
CA PRO A 228 18.06 -5.23 -7.25
C PRO A 228 16.84 -4.55 -6.62
N LEU A 229 15.70 -4.43 -7.31
CA LEU A 229 14.45 -3.92 -6.75
C LEU A 229 13.90 -4.84 -5.65
N ALA A 230 13.82 -6.14 -5.91
CA ALA A 230 13.43 -7.13 -4.91
C ALA A 230 14.36 -7.13 -3.70
N THR A 231 15.68 -7.00 -3.94
CA THR A 231 16.67 -6.88 -2.87
C THR A 231 16.40 -5.65 -2.00
N LEU A 232 16.16 -4.50 -2.64
CA LEU A 232 15.89 -3.24 -1.94
C LEU A 232 14.59 -3.30 -1.13
N LEU A 233 13.52 -3.83 -1.69
CA LEU A 233 12.24 -4.01 -1.00
C LEU A 233 12.39 -4.96 0.20
N LEU A 234 12.92 -6.14 -0.04
CA LEU A 234 12.94 -7.21 0.96
C LEU A 234 13.96 -6.97 2.08
N LEU A 235 15.06 -6.28 1.81
CA LEU A 235 16.08 -5.93 2.80
C LEU A 235 16.03 -4.44 3.20
N GLY A 236 15.09 -3.70 2.67
CA GLY A 236 14.76 -2.34 3.06
C GLY A 236 14.16 -2.24 4.47
N PRO A 237 13.90 -1.02 4.95
CA PRO A 237 13.46 -0.79 6.33
C PRO A 237 12.03 -1.24 6.62
N GLY A 238 11.08 -0.99 5.76
CA GLY A 238 9.65 -1.22 6.01
C GLY A 238 9.23 -2.70 6.06
N LEU A 239 7.94 -2.91 6.23
CA LEU A 239 7.27 -4.20 6.05
C LEU A 239 7.00 -4.38 4.55
N PRO A 240 7.60 -5.36 3.87
CA PRO A 240 7.43 -5.50 2.43
C PRO A 240 6.06 -6.08 2.10
N LEU A 241 5.32 -5.39 1.23
CA LEU A 241 4.12 -5.88 0.58
C LEU A 241 4.47 -6.31 -0.84
N LEU A 242 4.19 -7.56 -1.19
CA LEU A 242 4.41 -8.12 -2.51
C LEU A 242 3.08 -8.22 -3.26
N PHE A 243 3.02 -7.65 -4.45
CA PHE A 243 1.86 -7.84 -5.30
C PHE A 243 1.91 -9.20 -6.00
N MET A 244 0.78 -9.90 -6.07
CA MET A 244 0.68 -11.24 -6.65
C MET A 244 1.35 -11.34 -8.03
N GLY A 245 2.29 -12.28 -8.17
CA GLY A 245 3.05 -12.51 -9.40
C GLY A 245 4.36 -11.74 -9.49
N GLU A 246 4.61 -10.77 -8.60
CA GLU A 246 5.83 -9.97 -8.57
C GLU A 246 7.06 -10.86 -8.40
N GLU A 247 6.97 -11.90 -7.57
CA GLU A 247 8.06 -12.81 -7.24
C GLU A 247 8.56 -13.64 -8.43
N HIS A 248 7.82 -13.64 -9.54
CA HIS A 248 8.26 -14.33 -10.77
C HIS A 248 8.23 -13.43 -12.01
N GLY A 249 8.12 -12.10 -11.81
CA GLY A 249 8.16 -11.12 -12.89
C GLY A 249 6.95 -11.19 -13.80
N GLU A 250 5.73 -11.28 -13.23
CA GLU A 250 4.48 -11.26 -13.99
C GLU A 250 4.36 -10.00 -14.84
N THR A 251 4.12 -10.18 -16.14
CA THR A 251 3.93 -9.08 -17.09
C THR A 251 2.49 -8.94 -17.60
N ARG A 252 1.61 -9.92 -17.33
CA ARG A 252 0.19 -9.77 -17.66
C ARG A 252 -0.39 -8.61 -16.88
N PRO A 253 -1.24 -7.78 -17.50
CA PRO A 253 -1.80 -6.63 -16.83
C PRO A 253 -2.69 -7.04 -15.65
N PHE A 254 -2.92 -6.08 -14.76
CA PHE A 254 -3.99 -6.16 -13.78
C PHE A 254 -4.94 -5.00 -14.05
N LEU A 255 -5.93 -5.26 -14.88
CA LEU A 255 -6.89 -4.27 -15.35
C LEU A 255 -7.96 -3.99 -14.29
N TYR A 256 -8.54 -2.80 -14.31
CA TYR A 256 -9.75 -2.52 -13.56
C TYR A 256 -10.92 -3.27 -14.21
N PHE A 257 -11.57 -4.14 -13.48
CA PHE A 257 -12.71 -4.94 -13.96
C PHE A 257 -13.84 -4.96 -12.94
N THR A 258 -15.07 -5.03 -13.44
CA THR A 258 -16.30 -5.07 -12.65
C THR A 258 -17.27 -6.11 -13.21
N SER A 259 -18.32 -6.43 -12.44
CA SER A 259 -19.39 -7.33 -12.86
C SER A 259 -20.72 -6.84 -12.26
N HIS A 260 -21.09 -5.61 -12.61
CA HIS A 260 -22.37 -5.05 -12.16
C HIS A 260 -23.54 -5.69 -12.90
N THR A 261 -24.62 -5.98 -12.18
CA THR A 261 -25.84 -6.55 -12.74
C THR A 261 -26.82 -5.46 -13.19
N ASP A 262 -26.73 -4.25 -12.64
CA ASP A 262 -27.46 -3.07 -13.07
C ASP A 262 -26.85 -2.51 -14.36
N PRO A 263 -27.60 -2.47 -15.49
CA PRO A 263 -27.07 -2.01 -16.77
C PRO A 263 -26.67 -0.53 -16.79
N ASP A 264 -27.38 0.32 -16.05
CA ASP A 264 -27.10 1.76 -16.01
C ASP A 264 -25.82 2.03 -15.21
N LEU A 265 -25.63 1.33 -14.08
CA LEU A 265 -24.38 1.39 -13.32
C LEU A 265 -23.20 0.83 -14.12
N ALA A 266 -23.37 -0.32 -14.78
CA ALA A 266 -22.35 -0.91 -15.63
C ALA A 266 -21.89 0.06 -16.74
N LYS A 267 -22.85 0.71 -17.39
CA LYS A 267 -22.58 1.73 -18.41
C LYS A 267 -21.85 2.95 -17.81
N ALA A 268 -22.34 3.48 -16.69
CA ALA A 268 -21.73 4.63 -16.03
C ALA A 268 -20.28 4.38 -15.61
N VAL A 269 -19.99 3.18 -15.08
CA VAL A 269 -18.62 2.76 -14.72
C VAL A 269 -17.72 2.68 -15.95
N SER A 270 -18.21 2.08 -17.04
CA SER A 270 -17.44 1.97 -18.29
C SER A 270 -17.17 3.33 -18.93
N GLU A 271 -18.14 4.24 -18.93
CA GLU A 271 -18.01 5.60 -19.43
C GLU A 271 -17.07 6.44 -18.55
N GLY A 272 -17.22 6.36 -17.22
CA GLY A 272 -16.37 7.03 -16.26
C GLY A 272 -14.91 6.62 -16.41
N ARG A 273 -14.64 5.33 -16.51
CA ARG A 273 -13.28 4.81 -16.70
C ARG A 273 -12.63 5.30 -18.01
N ARG A 274 -13.37 5.37 -19.11
CA ARG A 274 -12.88 5.95 -20.37
C ARG A 274 -12.60 7.44 -20.24
N ALA A 275 -13.51 8.18 -19.58
CA ALA A 275 -13.39 9.62 -19.40
C ALA A 275 -12.14 10.01 -18.59
N GLU A 276 -11.76 9.21 -17.59
CA GLU A 276 -10.58 9.40 -16.77
C GLU A 276 -9.28 9.49 -17.58
N PHE A 277 -9.20 8.75 -18.70
CA PHE A 277 -7.98 8.64 -19.53
C PHE A 277 -8.07 9.31 -20.90
N ILE A 278 -9.12 10.08 -21.18
CA ILE A 278 -9.28 10.79 -22.47
C ILE A 278 -8.05 11.64 -22.82
N SER A 279 -7.47 12.33 -21.83
CA SER A 279 -6.30 13.19 -22.05
C SER A 279 -5.03 12.43 -22.41
N GLN A 280 -4.96 11.14 -22.12
CA GLN A 280 -3.82 10.29 -22.38
C GLN A 280 -3.93 9.55 -23.72
N ALA A 281 -5.06 9.70 -24.45
CA ALA A 281 -5.36 8.98 -25.71
C ALA A 281 -5.17 7.45 -25.58
N ALA A 282 -5.33 6.90 -24.38
CA ALA A 282 -5.16 5.48 -24.11
C ALA A 282 -6.45 4.71 -24.44
N GLU A 283 -6.31 3.57 -25.09
CA GLU A 283 -7.42 2.63 -25.26
C GLU A 283 -7.62 1.86 -23.96
N VAL A 284 -8.68 2.22 -23.21
CA VAL A 284 -9.00 1.60 -21.92
C VAL A 284 -9.93 0.42 -22.17
N PRO A 285 -9.56 -0.80 -21.72
CA PRO A 285 -10.45 -1.96 -21.79
C PRO A 285 -11.76 -1.72 -21.05
N ASP A 286 -12.86 -2.27 -21.58
CA ASP A 286 -14.16 -2.17 -20.91
C ASP A 286 -14.15 -2.97 -19.58
N PRO A 287 -14.36 -2.33 -18.43
CA PRO A 287 -14.36 -3.01 -17.14
C PRO A 287 -15.39 -4.15 -17.02
N GLN A 288 -16.51 -4.04 -17.71
CA GLN A 288 -17.61 -5.04 -17.70
C GLN A 288 -17.35 -6.24 -18.60
N ALA A 289 -16.38 -6.17 -19.49
CA ALA A 289 -16.07 -7.29 -20.39
C ALA A 289 -15.40 -8.43 -19.62
N GLU A 290 -15.94 -9.65 -19.73
CA GLU A 290 -15.34 -10.86 -19.14
C GLU A 290 -13.87 -11.04 -19.56
N LYS A 291 -13.52 -10.61 -20.77
CA LYS A 291 -12.15 -10.63 -21.27
C LYS A 291 -11.22 -9.80 -20.38
N THR A 292 -11.65 -8.64 -19.90
CA THR A 292 -10.86 -7.77 -19.02
C THR A 292 -10.46 -8.48 -17.73
N PHE A 293 -11.42 -9.21 -17.11
CA PHE A 293 -11.12 -10.07 -15.97
C PHE A 293 -10.16 -11.21 -16.33
N ARG A 294 -10.40 -11.90 -17.44
CA ARG A 294 -9.56 -13.04 -17.87
C ARG A 294 -8.13 -12.63 -18.16
N ASP A 295 -7.93 -11.47 -18.77
CA ASP A 295 -6.60 -10.93 -19.09
C ASP A 295 -5.84 -10.52 -17.82
N SER A 296 -6.55 -10.15 -16.75
CA SER A 296 -6.00 -9.77 -15.44
C SER A 296 -5.50 -10.95 -14.60
N ARG A 297 -5.77 -12.19 -15.03
CA ARG A 297 -5.35 -13.38 -14.28
C ARG A 297 -3.85 -13.62 -14.44
N PRO A 298 -3.08 -13.65 -13.33
CA PRO A 298 -1.65 -13.86 -13.41
C PRO A 298 -1.28 -15.24 -13.95
N ALA A 299 -0.13 -15.35 -14.56
CA ALA A 299 0.43 -16.63 -14.98
C ALA A 299 0.79 -17.47 -13.74
N ARG A 300 0.65 -18.80 -13.85
CA ARG A 300 1.06 -19.71 -12.78
C ARG A 300 2.58 -19.93 -12.73
N VAL A 301 3.25 -19.65 -13.83
CA VAL A 301 4.68 -19.89 -14.02
C VAL A 301 5.30 -18.66 -14.66
N GLY A 302 6.45 -18.24 -14.16
CA GLY A 302 7.23 -17.09 -14.66
C GLY A 302 8.72 -17.34 -14.49
N ASN A 303 9.50 -16.31 -14.25
CA ASN A 303 10.95 -16.38 -14.10
C ASN A 303 11.35 -17.15 -12.82
N ALA A 304 11.87 -18.37 -12.98
CA ALA A 304 12.31 -19.23 -11.87
C ALA A 304 13.53 -18.64 -11.14
N GLY A 305 14.43 -17.95 -11.86
CA GLY A 305 15.62 -17.30 -11.27
C GLY A 305 15.21 -16.18 -10.32
N LEU A 306 14.29 -15.30 -10.77
CA LEU A 306 13.75 -14.24 -9.92
C LEU A 306 13.04 -14.80 -8.69
N ARG A 307 12.23 -15.86 -8.84
CA ARG A 307 11.57 -16.51 -7.69
C ARG A 307 12.58 -17.05 -6.68
N GLU A 308 13.69 -17.64 -7.14
CA GLU A 308 14.75 -18.11 -6.26
C GLU A 308 15.47 -16.93 -5.57
N HIS A 309 15.64 -15.81 -6.28
CA HIS A 309 16.15 -14.57 -5.70
C HIS A 309 15.27 -14.07 -4.56
N TYR A 310 13.93 -14.02 -4.75
CA TYR A 310 12.98 -13.67 -3.68
C TYR A 310 13.13 -14.60 -2.46
N ARG A 311 13.22 -15.92 -2.67
CA ARG A 311 13.43 -16.88 -1.57
C ARG A 311 14.71 -16.60 -0.79
N LYS A 312 15.80 -16.33 -1.49
CA LYS A 312 17.09 -15.97 -0.89
C LYS A 312 17.00 -14.70 -0.06
N MET A 313 16.39 -13.63 -0.59
CA MET A 313 16.23 -12.37 0.12
C MET A 313 15.31 -12.52 1.33
N LEU A 314 14.23 -13.26 1.23
CA LEU A 314 13.34 -13.57 2.36
C LEU A 314 14.06 -14.38 3.46
N ALA A 315 14.93 -15.32 3.10
CA ALA A 315 15.73 -16.07 4.07
C ALA A 315 16.71 -15.12 4.82
N ILE A 316 17.37 -14.21 4.11
CA ILE A 316 18.25 -13.20 4.71
C ILE A 316 17.41 -12.25 5.60
N ARG A 317 16.25 -11.74 5.11
CA ARG A 317 15.37 -10.90 5.92
C ARG A 317 14.96 -11.60 7.22
N ARG A 318 14.61 -12.88 7.18
CA ARG A 318 14.24 -13.65 8.38
C ARG A 318 15.39 -13.71 9.39
N GLN A 319 16.62 -13.88 8.93
CA GLN A 319 17.83 -13.88 9.78
C GLN A 319 18.07 -12.52 10.45
N TYR A 320 17.81 -11.42 9.75
CA TYR A 320 18.08 -10.04 10.21
C TYR A 320 16.83 -9.25 10.59
N ARG A 321 15.67 -9.91 10.72
CA ARG A 321 14.37 -9.26 10.89
C ARG A 321 14.33 -8.23 12.02
N ASP A 322 14.89 -8.57 13.17
CA ASP A 322 14.85 -7.70 14.36
C ASP A 322 15.68 -6.43 14.16
N ARG A 323 16.82 -6.54 13.47
CA ARG A 323 17.66 -5.40 13.11
C ARG A 323 17.02 -4.51 12.06
N ILE A 324 16.34 -5.12 11.08
CA ILE A 324 15.62 -4.39 10.02
C ILE A 324 14.40 -3.65 10.63
N ALA A 325 13.70 -4.28 11.55
CA ALA A 325 12.48 -3.74 12.14
C ALA A 325 12.71 -2.68 13.22
N SER A 326 13.87 -2.67 13.87
CA SER A 326 14.13 -1.84 15.05
C SER A 326 14.86 -0.51 14.78
N GLY A 327 15.39 -0.32 13.58
CA GLY A 327 16.14 0.89 13.28
C GLY A 327 16.25 1.21 11.79
N TRP A 328 16.26 2.50 11.51
CA TRP A 328 16.49 3.00 10.16
C TRP A 328 17.93 2.75 9.72
N PRO A 329 18.20 2.41 8.45
CA PRO A 329 19.56 2.33 7.92
C PRO A 329 20.14 3.73 7.77
N ARG A 330 21.45 3.83 7.72
CA ARG A 330 22.13 4.95 7.08
C ARG A 330 22.23 4.65 5.59
N VAL A 331 21.79 5.58 4.74
CA VAL A 331 21.83 5.39 3.30
C VAL A 331 22.89 6.30 2.67
N ARG A 332 23.74 5.72 1.82
CA ARG A 332 24.67 6.47 0.95
C ARG A 332 24.24 6.26 -0.49
N ARG A 333 24.33 7.31 -1.28
CA ARG A 333 23.95 7.29 -2.71
C ARG A 333 25.13 7.73 -3.59
N GLU A 334 25.30 7.04 -4.71
CA GLU A 334 26.18 7.43 -5.82
C GLU A 334 25.43 7.18 -7.13
N GLY A 335 25.05 8.24 -7.85
CA GLY A 335 24.18 8.13 -9.01
C GLY A 335 22.84 7.44 -8.67
N ARG A 336 22.60 6.29 -9.26
CA ARG A 336 21.44 5.41 -8.99
C ARG A 336 21.80 4.21 -8.11
N ALA A 337 22.98 4.18 -7.50
CA ALA A 337 23.33 3.14 -6.53
C ALA A 337 23.08 3.62 -5.11
N TYR A 338 22.54 2.73 -4.29
CA TYR A 338 22.14 2.96 -2.91
C TYR A 338 22.77 1.91 -2.00
N ARG A 339 23.42 2.36 -0.94
CA ARG A 339 24.01 1.49 0.08
C ARG A 339 23.32 1.76 1.42
N LEU A 340 22.65 0.75 1.93
CA LEU A 340 21.96 0.74 3.22
C LEU A 340 22.89 0.09 4.25
N GLU A 341 23.30 0.85 5.25
CA GLU A 341 24.20 0.38 6.31
C GLU A 341 23.42 0.23 7.62
N ARG A 342 23.48 -0.97 8.21
CA ARG A 342 22.97 -1.29 9.55
C ARG A 342 24.00 -2.10 10.32
N PRO A 343 23.93 -2.15 11.66
CA PRO A 343 24.78 -3.06 12.43
C PRO A 343 24.61 -4.51 11.95
N GLY A 344 25.70 -5.09 11.44
CA GLY A 344 25.73 -6.48 10.97
C GLY A 344 25.11 -6.76 9.59
N LEU A 345 24.63 -5.75 8.86
CA LEU A 345 24.06 -5.95 7.53
C LEU A 345 24.29 -4.71 6.66
N THR A 346 24.96 -4.89 5.55
CA THR A 346 25.06 -3.89 4.48
C THR A 346 24.38 -4.43 3.22
N VAL A 347 23.52 -3.62 2.61
CA VAL A 347 22.85 -3.91 1.35
C VAL A 347 23.22 -2.84 0.36
N THR A 348 23.72 -3.20 -0.80
CA THR A 348 24.02 -2.26 -1.89
C THR A 348 23.25 -2.69 -3.13
N VAL A 349 22.55 -1.77 -3.77
CA VAL A 349 21.84 -1.99 -5.02
C VAL A 349 22.19 -0.87 -6.01
N ASN A 350 22.29 -1.21 -7.29
CA ASN A 350 22.42 -0.24 -8.36
C ASN A 350 21.14 -0.30 -9.23
N LEU A 351 20.38 0.76 -9.24
CA LEU A 351 19.10 0.91 -9.97
C LEU A 351 19.30 1.65 -11.30
N GLY A 352 20.46 1.51 -11.91
CA GLY A 352 20.80 2.10 -13.20
C GLY A 352 21.69 1.22 -14.04
N PRO A 353 21.78 1.50 -15.38
CA PRO A 353 22.59 0.72 -16.30
C PRO A 353 24.11 0.94 -16.13
N GLU A 354 24.50 2.08 -15.59
CA GLU A 354 25.91 2.43 -15.42
C GLU A 354 26.49 1.84 -14.14
N PRO A 355 27.74 1.38 -14.14
CA PRO A 355 28.40 0.91 -12.91
C PRO A 355 28.51 2.02 -11.86
N ALA A 356 28.23 1.68 -10.60
CA ALA A 356 28.36 2.59 -9.45
C ALA A 356 28.60 1.80 -8.17
N MET A 357 29.28 2.40 -7.17
CA MET A 357 29.59 1.75 -5.88
C MET A 357 30.27 0.38 -6.01
N ARG A 358 31.08 0.18 -7.05
CA ARG A 358 31.74 -1.09 -7.43
C ARG A 358 30.79 -2.21 -7.89
N LEU A 359 29.51 -1.91 -8.10
CA LEU A 359 28.54 -2.81 -8.73
C LEU A 359 28.44 -2.54 -10.22
N PRO A 360 28.21 -3.57 -11.06
CA PRO A 360 27.79 -3.37 -12.44
C PRO A 360 26.44 -2.65 -12.48
N GLY A 361 26.04 -2.18 -13.66
CA GLY A 361 24.68 -1.72 -13.89
C GLY A 361 23.68 -2.80 -13.49
N TRP A 362 22.59 -2.40 -12.79
CA TRP A 362 21.57 -3.29 -12.24
C TRP A 362 22.12 -4.36 -11.28
N GLY A 363 23.26 -4.10 -10.63
CA GLY A 363 23.89 -5.02 -9.69
C GLY A 363 23.35 -4.88 -8.27
N TRP A 364 23.60 -5.90 -7.48
CA TRP A 364 23.30 -5.90 -6.04
C TRP A 364 24.33 -6.71 -5.25
N GLU A 365 24.48 -6.36 -3.99
CA GLU A 365 25.36 -7.05 -3.04
C GLU A 365 24.76 -7.00 -1.63
N VAL A 366 24.84 -8.12 -0.92
CA VAL A 366 24.47 -8.21 0.50
C VAL A 366 25.66 -8.72 1.28
N SER A 367 26.18 -7.92 2.20
CA SER A 367 27.35 -8.23 3.01
C SER A 367 26.96 -8.30 4.48
N PRO A 368 26.90 -9.49 5.09
CA PRO A 368 26.87 -9.67 6.53
C PRO A 368 28.17 -9.12 7.15
N ARG A 369 28.08 -8.41 8.26
CA ARG A 369 29.23 -7.92 9.01
C ARG A 369 29.25 -8.47 10.42
#